data_6705eb74325562cef1cef9fe4d77c9d5
#
_entry.id   6705eb74325562cef1cef9fe4d77c9d5
#
_cell.length_a   1.000
_cell.length_b   1.000
_cell.length_c   1.000
_cell.angle_alpha   90.00
_cell.angle_beta   90.00
_cell.angle_gamma   90.00
#
_symmetry.space_group_name_H-M   'P 1'
#
loop_
_entity.id
_entity.type
_entity.pdbx_description
1 polymer ?
#
loop_
_entity_poly.entity_id
_entity_poly.type
_entity_poly.pdbx_seq_one_letter_code
_entity_poly.pdbx_strand_id
1 'polypeptide(L)'
;LPWVAGPLQAMVTAPLSLIISAFATCSDVRKTLTPQLRTDCGDTDLVLVDLGQGKHRLGGSAFAQAYNAMGEHAPDADATLLKGFFAAIQELNAAGLLLAYHDRSDGGLFAAACEMAFAGHCGVSLNLDTLCYDPLMNDADGLERKPELASGRFRDRVMGALFAEELGALLQIRRDDRNRVMQVLRAHGLAACSHTVGELNTADEIRVWRNARPLLKEK
;
A
#
# COMPACT_ATOMS: atom_id res chain seq x y z
N LEU A 1 -18.16 -26.24 -2.27
CA LEU A 1 -18.85 -27.46 -2.74
C LEU A 1 -17.80 -28.38 -3.37
N PRO A 2 -17.68 -29.64 -2.90
CA PRO A 2 -16.79 -30.60 -3.53
C PRO A 2 -17.28 -30.93 -4.93
N TRP A 3 -16.40 -30.87 -5.91
CA TRP A 3 -16.68 -31.33 -7.27
C TRP A 3 -16.07 -32.73 -7.45
N VAL A 4 -16.88 -33.69 -7.85
CA VAL A 4 -16.45 -35.07 -8.07
C VAL A 4 -16.49 -35.36 -9.57
N ALA A 5 -15.36 -35.63 -10.20
CA ALA A 5 -15.23 -35.93 -11.60
C ALA A 5 -14.74 -37.36 -11.82
N GLY A 6 -15.54 -38.20 -12.46
CA GLY A 6 -15.17 -39.47 -13.04
C GLY A 6 -14.91 -40.62 -12.07
N PRO A 7 -14.43 -41.80 -12.59
CA PRO A 7 -14.21 -43.01 -11.78
C PRO A 7 -13.04 -42.90 -10.78
N LEU A 8 -12.18 -41.91 -10.91
CA LEU A 8 -11.21 -41.49 -9.89
C LEU A 8 -11.88 -40.39 -9.06
N GLN A 9 -12.27 -40.69 -7.84
CA GLN A 9 -12.77 -39.72 -6.90
C GLN A 9 -11.66 -38.72 -6.56
N ALA A 10 -11.52 -37.68 -7.38
CA ALA A 10 -10.68 -36.55 -7.06
C ALA A 10 -11.53 -35.49 -6.38
N MET A 11 -11.21 -35.13 -5.12
CA MET A 11 -11.85 -34.02 -4.41
C MET A 11 -10.99 -32.79 -4.58
N VAL A 12 -11.55 -31.74 -5.16
CA VAL A 12 -10.92 -30.41 -5.21
C VAL A 12 -11.55 -29.56 -4.14
N THR A 13 -10.73 -29.11 -3.19
CA THR A 13 -11.15 -28.15 -2.18
C THR A 13 -10.67 -26.76 -2.62
N ALA A 14 -11.61 -25.87 -2.89
CA ALA A 14 -11.32 -24.47 -3.17
C ALA A 14 -11.78 -23.59 -2.01
N PRO A 15 -11.06 -22.51 -1.69
CA PRO A 15 -11.54 -21.53 -0.73
C PRO A 15 -12.84 -20.89 -1.20
N LEU A 16 -13.68 -20.47 -0.26
CA LEU A 16 -14.87 -19.69 -0.58
C LEU A 16 -14.42 -18.34 -1.13
N SER A 17 -14.83 -18.03 -2.36
CA SER A 17 -14.53 -16.74 -3.00
C SER A 17 -15.82 -16.06 -3.45
N LEU A 18 -15.81 -14.74 -3.39
CA LEU A 18 -16.92 -13.88 -3.81
C LEU A 18 -16.39 -12.80 -4.75
N ILE A 19 -16.90 -12.80 -5.99
CA ILE A 19 -16.59 -11.78 -6.99
C ILE A 19 -17.76 -10.80 -7.03
N ILE A 20 -17.50 -9.52 -6.73
CA ILE A 20 -18.51 -8.46 -6.73
C ILE A 20 -18.16 -7.46 -7.82
N SER A 21 -19.15 -7.11 -8.66
CA SER A 21 -19.07 -5.99 -9.59
C SER A 21 -20.00 -4.88 -9.11
N ALA A 22 -19.47 -3.67 -9.00
CA ALA A 22 -20.24 -2.50 -8.60
C ALA A 22 -20.24 -1.45 -9.72
N PHE A 23 -21.38 -0.81 -9.94
CA PHE A 23 -21.56 0.21 -10.96
C PHE A 23 -22.12 1.47 -10.32
N ALA A 24 -21.56 2.63 -10.71
CA ALA A 24 -22.05 3.93 -10.28
C ALA A 24 -21.96 4.93 -11.44
N THR A 25 -22.84 5.92 -11.42
CA THR A 25 -22.77 7.02 -12.38
C THR A 25 -21.75 8.05 -11.93
N CYS A 26 -20.98 8.60 -12.89
CA CYS A 26 -20.03 9.67 -12.65
C CYS A 26 -20.63 11.00 -13.14
N SER A 27 -20.64 12.02 -12.30
CA SER A 27 -21.18 13.35 -12.66
C SER A 27 -20.24 14.15 -13.56
N ASP A 28 -18.94 13.93 -13.42
CA ASP A 28 -17.90 14.60 -14.23
C ASP A 28 -16.69 13.67 -14.44
N VAL A 29 -16.60 13.09 -15.62
CA VAL A 29 -15.52 12.15 -15.99
C VAL A 29 -14.12 12.78 -15.91
N ARG A 30 -14.00 14.10 -16.03
CA ARG A 30 -12.70 14.80 -15.93
C ARG A 30 -12.10 14.78 -14.53
N LYS A 31 -12.91 14.46 -13.51
CA LYS A 31 -12.49 14.30 -12.12
C LYS A 31 -12.15 12.86 -11.75
N THR A 32 -12.11 11.97 -12.72
CA THR A 32 -11.71 10.59 -12.49
C THR A 32 -10.21 10.54 -12.22
N LEU A 33 -9.84 9.93 -11.08
CA LEU A 33 -8.45 9.66 -10.74
C LEU A 33 -7.99 8.38 -11.42
N THR A 34 -6.72 8.35 -11.79
CA THR A 34 -6.07 7.19 -12.41
C THR A 34 -4.77 6.87 -11.66
N PRO A 35 -4.21 5.66 -11.84
CA PRO A 35 -2.90 5.33 -11.27
C PRO A 35 -1.73 6.07 -11.92
N GLN A 36 -1.94 6.74 -13.06
CA GLN A 36 -0.88 7.42 -13.79
C GLN A 36 -0.27 8.55 -12.96
N LEU A 37 0.99 8.41 -12.57
CA LEU A 37 1.73 9.44 -11.86
C LEU A 37 1.95 10.68 -12.76
N ARG A 38 1.73 11.86 -12.17
CA ARG A 38 1.92 13.14 -12.83
C ARG A 38 3.33 13.64 -12.58
N THR A 39 4.07 13.88 -13.67
CA THR A 39 5.45 14.38 -13.64
C THR A 39 5.55 15.89 -13.95
N ASP A 40 4.44 16.50 -14.28
CA ASP A 40 4.31 17.91 -14.71
C ASP A 40 3.81 18.85 -13.60
N CYS A 41 3.76 18.37 -12.35
CA CYS A 41 3.15 19.10 -11.23
C CYS A 41 4.17 19.62 -10.19
N GLY A 42 5.47 19.64 -10.53
CA GLY A 42 6.54 19.99 -9.60
C GLY A 42 6.81 18.86 -8.59
N ASP A 43 7.25 19.23 -7.39
CA ASP A 43 7.55 18.27 -6.33
C ASP A 43 6.27 17.62 -5.80
N THR A 44 6.27 16.30 -5.78
CA THR A 44 5.13 15.50 -5.30
C THR A 44 5.56 14.49 -4.27
N ASP A 45 4.61 14.12 -3.41
CA ASP A 45 4.77 13.05 -2.42
C ASP A 45 3.82 11.90 -2.72
N LEU A 46 4.25 10.71 -2.35
CA LEU A 46 3.41 9.52 -2.29
C LEU A 46 2.95 9.30 -0.85
N VAL A 47 1.64 9.25 -0.65
CA VAL A 47 0.99 9.03 0.64
C VAL A 47 0.26 7.70 0.61
N LEU A 48 0.64 6.78 1.49
CA LEU A 48 -0.09 5.55 1.76
C LEU A 48 -1.16 5.83 2.82
N VAL A 49 -2.40 5.47 2.53
CA VAL A 49 -3.45 5.33 3.55
C VAL A 49 -3.60 3.84 3.83
N ASP A 50 -3.16 3.42 5.03
CA ASP A 50 -3.13 2.02 5.47
C ASP A 50 -4.26 1.71 6.46
N LEU A 51 -5.38 1.19 5.99
CA LEU A 51 -6.51 0.83 6.86
C LEU A 51 -6.23 -0.41 7.72
N GLY A 52 -5.18 -1.16 7.42
CA GLY A 52 -4.67 -2.24 8.26
C GLY A 52 -3.98 -1.77 9.54
N GLN A 53 -3.67 -0.47 9.66
CA GLN A 53 -3.04 0.14 10.85
C GLN A 53 -1.72 -0.54 11.23
N GLY A 54 -0.87 -0.85 10.25
CA GLY A 54 0.43 -1.47 10.45
C GLY A 54 0.38 -2.96 10.85
N LYS A 55 -0.76 -3.63 10.73
CA LYS A 55 -0.87 -5.08 11.00
C LYS A 55 -0.11 -5.92 9.98
N HIS A 56 -0.04 -5.45 8.73
CA HIS A 56 0.75 -6.09 7.68
C HIS A 56 0.47 -7.59 7.51
N ARG A 57 -0.82 -7.97 7.50
CA ARG A 57 -1.26 -9.36 7.39
C ARG A 57 -1.04 -9.88 5.96
N LEU A 58 -0.38 -11.02 5.82
CA LEU A 58 -0.01 -11.62 4.54
C LEU A 58 -0.85 -12.85 4.17
N GLY A 59 -1.82 -13.23 5.00
CA GLY A 59 -2.66 -14.40 4.74
C GLY A 59 -3.49 -14.24 3.48
N GLY A 60 -3.42 -15.23 2.59
CA GLY A 60 -4.11 -15.22 1.30
C GLY A 60 -3.51 -14.33 0.23
N SER A 61 -2.48 -13.53 0.55
CA SER A 61 -1.86 -12.58 -0.39
C SER A 61 -1.16 -13.27 -1.56
N ALA A 62 -0.98 -12.55 -2.67
CA ALA A 62 -0.20 -13.00 -3.81
C ALA A 62 1.24 -13.38 -3.39
N PHE A 63 1.81 -12.63 -2.42
CA PHE A 63 3.11 -12.96 -1.84
C PHE A 63 3.11 -14.33 -1.16
N ALA A 64 2.13 -14.62 -0.30
CA ALA A 64 2.02 -15.94 0.35
C ALA A 64 1.86 -17.07 -0.68
N GLN A 65 1.03 -16.85 -1.70
CA GLN A 65 0.81 -17.80 -2.79
C GLN A 65 2.10 -18.07 -3.58
N ALA A 66 2.91 -17.04 -3.88
CA ALA A 66 4.19 -17.20 -4.57
C ALA A 66 5.18 -18.10 -3.80
N TYR A 67 5.07 -18.12 -2.47
CA TYR A 67 5.84 -19.03 -1.61
C TYR A 67 5.12 -20.33 -1.28
N ASN A 68 4.00 -20.62 -1.96
CA ASN A 68 3.17 -21.79 -1.71
C ASN A 68 2.73 -21.93 -0.24
N ALA A 69 2.41 -20.78 0.36
CA ALA A 69 1.97 -20.64 1.74
C ALA A 69 0.59 -19.97 1.81
N MET A 70 -0.14 -20.19 2.89
CA MET A 70 -1.43 -19.53 3.12
C MET A 70 -1.30 -18.26 3.98
N GLY A 71 -0.25 -18.17 4.80
CA GLY A 71 -0.12 -17.14 5.85
C GLY A 71 -1.04 -17.43 7.04
N GLU A 72 -0.80 -16.72 8.15
CA GLU A 72 -1.55 -16.96 9.41
C GLU A 72 -2.84 -16.13 9.49
N HIS A 73 -2.78 -14.88 9.05
CA HIS A 73 -3.89 -13.94 9.15
C HIS A 73 -4.12 -13.21 7.83
N ALA A 74 -5.36 -13.24 7.36
CA ALA A 74 -5.81 -12.45 6.21
C ALA A 74 -6.14 -11.01 6.65
N PRO A 75 -6.06 -10.03 5.72
CA PRO A 75 -6.60 -8.69 5.92
C PRO A 75 -8.08 -8.73 6.33
N ASP A 76 -8.47 -7.77 7.16
CA ASP A 76 -9.85 -7.58 7.61
C ASP A 76 -10.19 -6.09 7.62
N ALA A 77 -11.44 -5.76 7.38
CA ALA A 77 -11.90 -4.39 7.22
C ALA A 77 -12.55 -3.85 8.49
N ASP A 78 -12.11 -2.68 8.94
CA ASP A 78 -12.86 -1.85 9.87
C ASP A 78 -13.83 -0.97 9.08
N ALA A 79 -15.15 -1.20 9.26
CA ALA A 79 -16.18 -0.50 8.52
C ALA A 79 -16.19 1.02 8.80
N THR A 80 -15.80 1.44 10.01
CA THR A 80 -15.73 2.86 10.37
C THR A 80 -14.58 3.55 9.67
N LEU A 81 -13.41 2.92 9.67
CA LEU A 81 -12.24 3.42 8.92
C LEU A 81 -12.50 3.45 7.42
N LEU A 82 -13.12 2.41 6.87
CA LEU A 82 -13.44 2.35 5.44
C LEU A 82 -14.42 3.47 5.04
N LYS A 83 -15.42 3.74 5.87
CA LYS A 83 -16.35 4.87 5.65
C LYS A 83 -15.62 6.21 5.70
N GLY A 84 -14.76 6.41 6.68
CA GLY A 84 -13.91 7.61 6.79
C GLY A 84 -12.98 7.78 5.60
N PHE A 85 -12.35 6.70 5.17
CA PHE A 85 -11.50 6.67 3.98
C PHE A 85 -12.25 7.11 2.72
N PHE A 86 -13.40 6.50 2.46
CA PHE A 86 -14.22 6.88 1.30
C PHE A 86 -14.56 8.37 1.32
N ALA A 87 -15.03 8.89 2.46
CA ALA A 87 -15.39 10.30 2.61
C ALA A 87 -14.18 11.23 2.40
N ALA A 88 -13.02 10.88 2.96
CA ALA A 88 -11.78 11.64 2.78
C ALA A 88 -11.33 11.69 1.32
N ILE A 89 -11.35 10.55 0.61
CA ILE A 89 -10.97 10.51 -0.81
C ILE A 89 -11.91 11.36 -1.66
N GLN A 90 -13.23 11.32 -1.39
CA GLN A 90 -14.19 12.17 -2.11
C GLN A 90 -13.93 13.65 -1.87
N GLU A 91 -13.66 14.05 -0.62
CA GLU A 91 -13.36 15.45 -0.25
C GLU A 91 -12.05 15.92 -0.92
N LEU A 92 -10.98 15.12 -0.83
CA LEU A 92 -9.68 15.43 -1.43
C LEU A 92 -9.78 15.54 -2.96
N ASN A 93 -10.51 14.65 -3.61
CA ASN A 93 -10.73 14.68 -5.05
C ASN A 93 -11.57 15.90 -5.47
N ALA A 94 -12.64 16.19 -4.75
CA ALA A 94 -13.46 17.38 -5.00
C ALA A 94 -12.66 18.69 -4.88
N ALA A 95 -11.72 18.73 -3.92
CA ALA A 95 -10.81 19.85 -3.69
C ALA A 95 -9.64 19.93 -4.70
N GLY A 96 -9.46 18.94 -5.59
CA GLY A 96 -8.36 18.88 -6.55
C GLY A 96 -6.98 18.68 -5.93
N LEU A 97 -6.93 18.02 -4.75
CA LEU A 97 -5.71 17.77 -3.99
C LEU A 97 -5.02 16.46 -4.36
N LEU A 98 -5.72 15.56 -5.06
CA LEU A 98 -5.17 14.29 -5.54
C LEU A 98 -4.74 14.43 -6.99
N LEU A 99 -3.53 13.98 -7.31
CA LEU A 99 -2.96 13.96 -8.66
C LEU A 99 -3.11 12.59 -9.31
N ALA A 100 -2.87 11.53 -8.53
CA ALA A 100 -3.07 10.13 -8.92
C ALA A 100 -3.53 9.31 -7.72
N TYR A 101 -4.15 8.16 -8.00
CA TYR A 101 -4.73 7.27 -7.00
C TYR A 101 -4.62 5.82 -7.47
N HIS A 102 -4.22 4.94 -6.58
CA HIS A 102 -4.25 3.50 -6.80
C HIS A 102 -4.67 2.79 -5.51
N ASP A 103 -5.61 1.87 -5.61
CA ASP A 103 -5.94 0.98 -4.49
C ASP A 103 -4.73 0.11 -4.13
N ARG A 104 -4.51 -0.13 -2.83
CA ARG A 104 -3.60 -1.19 -2.43
C ARG A 104 -4.33 -2.52 -2.55
N SER A 105 -4.02 -3.26 -3.61
CA SER A 105 -4.64 -4.54 -3.97
C SER A 105 -3.60 -5.66 -4.00
N ASP A 106 -3.75 -6.62 -4.92
CA ASP A 106 -2.84 -7.75 -5.08
C ASP A 106 -1.38 -7.30 -5.21
N GLY A 107 -0.49 -7.91 -4.44
CA GLY A 107 0.92 -7.54 -4.36
C GLY A 107 1.24 -6.32 -3.47
N GLY A 108 0.25 -5.72 -2.82
CA GLY A 108 0.39 -4.71 -1.78
C GLY A 108 0.94 -3.37 -2.26
N LEU A 109 1.62 -2.65 -1.37
CA LEU A 109 2.21 -1.34 -1.67
C LEU A 109 3.23 -1.39 -2.81
N PHE A 110 4.03 -2.47 -2.88
CA PHE A 110 5.08 -2.58 -3.88
C PHE A 110 4.51 -2.67 -5.29
N ALA A 111 3.52 -3.55 -5.51
CA ALA A 111 2.85 -3.68 -6.81
C ALA A 111 2.15 -2.38 -7.20
N ALA A 112 1.37 -1.77 -6.30
CA ALA A 112 0.69 -0.51 -6.55
C ALA A 112 1.67 0.61 -6.96
N ALA A 113 2.82 0.73 -6.27
CA ALA A 113 3.84 1.73 -6.62
C ALA A 113 4.49 1.46 -7.99
N CYS A 114 4.77 0.18 -8.33
CA CYS A 114 5.29 -0.21 -9.63
C CYS A 114 4.28 0.09 -10.76
N GLU A 115 3.02 -0.27 -10.56
CA GLU A 115 1.95 -0.03 -11.54
C GLU A 115 1.74 1.47 -11.80
N MET A 116 1.77 2.29 -10.74
CA MET A 116 1.72 3.74 -10.86
C MET A 116 2.95 4.31 -11.60
N ALA A 117 4.15 3.78 -11.32
CA ALA A 117 5.37 4.17 -12.00
C ALA A 117 5.34 3.83 -13.49
N PHE A 118 4.88 2.62 -13.83
CA PHE A 118 4.72 2.19 -15.22
C PHE A 118 3.69 3.02 -15.98
N ALA A 119 2.54 3.30 -15.35
CA ALA A 119 1.52 4.16 -15.93
C ALA A 119 2.01 5.59 -16.14
N GLY A 120 2.85 6.10 -15.24
CA GLY A 120 3.43 7.45 -15.30
C GLY A 120 4.71 7.56 -16.14
N HIS A 121 5.29 6.43 -16.58
CA HIS A 121 6.62 6.37 -17.21
C HIS A 121 7.67 7.14 -16.41
N CYS A 122 7.76 6.87 -15.10
CA CYS A 122 8.69 7.56 -14.21
C CYS A 122 9.19 6.64 -13.10
N GLY A 123 10.32 7.00 -12.49
CA GLY A 123 10.85 6.29 -11.34
C GLY A 123 10.15 6.67 -10.03
N VAL A 124 10.14 5.73 -9.08
CA VAL A 124 9.56 5.91 -7.74
C VAL A 124 10.59 5.52 -6.69
N SER A 125 10.70 6.32 -5.63
CA SER A 125 11.50 6.04 -4.45
C SER A 125 10.58 5.89 -3.23
N LEU A 126 10.57 4.68 -2.64
CA LEU A 126 9.81 4.38 -1.43
C LEU A 126 10.74 4.40 -0.21
N ASN A 127 10.29 5.01 0.88
CA ASN A 127 10.92 4.95 2.20
C ASN A 127 9.99 4.23 3.18
N LEU A 128 10.48 3.13 3.77
CA LEU A 128 9.70 2.27 4.66
C LEU A 128 9.89 2.60 6.14
N ASP A 129 10.63 3.63 6.52
CA ASP A 129 11.00 3.91 7.91
C ASP A 129 9.77 4.03 8.80
N THR A 130 8.76 4.79 8.37
CA THR A 130 7.52 4.98 9.13
C THR A 130 6.66 3.71 9.22
N LEU A 131 6.64 2.89 8.16
CA LEU A 131 5.85 1.65 8.11
C LEU A 131 6.51 0.52 8.89
N CYS A 132 7.84 0.55 8.98
CA CYS A 132 8.64 -0.49 9.61
C CYS A 132 9.16 -0.09 11.00
N TYR A 133 8.63 1.01 11.58
CA TYR A 133 9.06 1.44 12.90
C TYR A 133 8.81 0.34 13.94
N ASP A 134 9.85 0.00 14.70
CA ASP A 134 9.80 -0.97 15.79
C ASP A 134 10.39 -0.34 17.06
N PRO A 135 9.57 0.03 18.04
CA PRO A 135 10.06 0.63 19.27
C PRO A 135 11.01 -0.28 20.07
N LEU A 136 10.93 -1.60 19.86
CA LEU A 136 11.81 -2.58 20.50
C LEU A 136 13.20 -2.68 19.84
N MET A 137 13.35 -2.13 18.62
CA MET A 137 14.60 -2.10 17.88
C MET A 137 15.41 -0.84 18.11
N ASN A 138 14.78 0.23 18.62
CA ASN A 138 15.46 1.45 19.01
C ASN A 138 16.05 1.22 20.42
N ASP A 139 17.34 0.96 20.45
CA ASP A 139 18.07 0.91 21.72
C ASP A 139 18.13 2.32 22.32
N ALA A 140 17.85 2.43 23.60
CA ALA A 140 17.93 3.70 24.33
C ALA A 140 19.33 4.32 24.31
N ASP A 141 20.35 3.54 24.00
CA ASP A 141 21.76 3.95 23.96
C ASP A 141 22.26 4.29 22.53
N GLY A 142 21.39 4.32 21.52
CA GLY A 142 21.78 4.66 20.15
C GLY A 142 22.67 3.64 19.45
N LEU A 143 22.86 2.47 20.03
CA LEU A 143 23.57 1.35 19.42
C LEU A 143 22.61 0.64 18.48
N GLU A 144 22.72 0.91 17.16
CA GLU A 144 22.05 0.12 16.13
C GLU A 144 22.40 -1.36 16.32
N ARG A 145 21.46 -2.16 16.81
CA ARG A 145 21.59 -3.62 16.74
C ARG A 145 21.71 -3.98 15.26
N LYS A 146 22.79 -4.70 14.90
CA LYS A 146 22.97 -5.13 13.52
C LYS A 146 21.71 -5.87 13.08
N PRO A 147 21.12 -5.51 11.93
CA PRO A 147 19.87 -6.14 11.43
C PRO A 147 19.96 -7.68 11.37
N GLU A 148 21.13 -8.21 11.16
CA GLU A 148 21.44 -9.64 11.11
C GLU A 148 21.26 -10.36 12.44
N LEU A 149 21.28 -9.63 13.57
CA LEU A 149 21.10 -10.19 14.91
C LEU A 149 19.64 -10.09 15.40
N ALA A 150 18.80 -9.34 14.71
CA ALA A 150 17.41 -9.15 15.06
C ALA A 150 16.53 -10.20 14.35
N SER A 151 16.68 -11.47 14.73
CA SER A 151 15.71 -12.58 14.60
C SER A 151 14.60 -12.44 13.53
N GLY A 152 14.92 -12.24 12.26
CA GLY A 152 13.93 -12.18 11.18
C GLY A 152 12.96 -10.99 11.18
N ARG A 153 12.70 -10.34 12.31
CA ARG A 153 11.73 -9.23 12.44
C ARG A 153 11.95 -8.07 11.47
N PHE A 154 13.21 -7.77 11.16
CA PHE A 154 13.52 -6.72 10.18
C PHE A 154 12.96 -7.08 8.81
N ARG A 155 13.25 -8.31 8.34
CA ARG A 155 12.77 -8.82 7.06
C ARG A 155 11.26 -8.94 7.04
N ASP A 156 10.68 -9.50 8.11
CA ASP A 156 9.25 -9.76 8.18
C ASP A 156 8.44 -8.46 8.13
N ARG A 157 8.92 -7.40 8.81
CA ARG A 157 8.30 -6.06 8.72
C ARG A 157 8.42 -5.44 7.33
N VAL A 158 9.56 -5.57 6.67
CA VAL A 158 9.76 -5.08 5.30
C VAL A 158 8.84 -5.81 4.34
N MET A 159 8.79 -7.14 4.41
CA MET A 159 7.91 -7.94 3.55
C MET A 159 6.44 -7.64 3.82
N GLY A 160 6.06 -7.52 5.09
CA GLY A 160 4.71 -7.12 5.45
C GLY A 160 4.34 -5.72 4.95
N ALA A 161 5.21 -4.72 5.12
CA ALA A 161 4.95 -3.37 4.64
C ALA A 161 4.81 -3.27 3.12
N LEU A 162 5.62 -4.05 2.37
CA LEU A 162 5.61 -4.04 0.91
C LEU A 162 4.47 -4.86 0.31
N PHE A 163 4.17 -6.03 0.87
CA PHE A 163 3.34 -7.04 0.21
C PHE A 163 2.03 -7.38 0.92
N ALA A 164 1.72 -6.74 2.07
CA ALA A 164 0.41 -6.92 2.67
C ALA A 164 -0.67 -6.25 1.84
N GLU A 165 -1.74 -6.99 1.59
CA GLU A 165 -2.91 -6.57 0.81
C GLU A 165 -4.01 -6.03 1.73
N GLU A 166 -3.60 -5.28 2.77
CA GLU A 166 -4.52 -4.55 3.63
C GLU A 166 -5.27 -3.50 2.83
N LEU A 167 -6.52 -3.22 3.15
CA LEU A 167 -7.28 -2.15 2.50
C LEU A 167 -6.55 -0.80 2.62
N GLY A 168 -6.68 0.01 1.59
CA GLY A 168 -6.08 1.33 1.55
C GLY A 168 -5.73 1.77 0.13
N ALA A 169 -4.98 2.84 0.01
CA ALA A 169 -4.58 3.36 -1.29
C ALA A 169 -3.24 4.10 -1.23
N LEU A 170 -2.56 4.14 -2.38
CA LEU A 170 -1.41 4.99 -2.64
C LEU A 170 -1.87 6.22 -3.43
N LEU A 171 -1.59 7.39 -2.88
CA LEU A 171 -2.01 8.69 -3.40
C LEU A 171 -0.79 9.47 -3.85
N GLN A 172 -0.87 10.15 -4.99
CA GLN A 172 0.08 11.21 -5.34
C GLN A 172 -0.53 12.56 -5.03
N ILE A 173 0.21 13.42 -4.35
CA ILE A 173 -0.19 14.78 -3.97
C ILE A 173 0.94 15.76 -4.27
N ARG A 174 0.63 17.06 -4.41
CA ARG A 174 1.67 18.10 -4.40
C ARG A 174 2.30 18.19 -3.02
N ARG A 175 3.60 18.36 -2.97
CA ARG A 175 4.33 18.52 -1.69
C ARG A 175 3.82 19.71 -0.90
N ASP A 176 3.50 20.82 -1.56
CA ASP A 176 2.97 22.02 -0.94
C ASP A 176 1.58 21.81 -0.29
N ASP A 177 0.80 20.87 -0.82
CA ASP A 177 -0.54 20.53 -0.31
C ASP A 177 -0.52 19.48 0.82
N ARG A 178 0.65 18.93 1.18
CA ARG A 178 0.79 17.84 2.17
C ARG A 178 0.03 18.14 3.46
N ASN A 179 0.24 19.32 4.04
CA ASN A 179 -0.40 19.66 5.32
C ASN A 179 -1.92 19.71 5.21
N ARG A 180 -2.44 20.20 4.09
CA ARG A 180 -3.88 20.27 3.83
C ARG A 180 -4.48 18.88 3.64
N VAL A 181 -3.81 18.01 2.87
CA VAL A 181 -4.21 16.62 2.69
C VAL A 181 -4.23 15.87 4.02
N MET A 182 -3.14 15.99 4.82
CA MET A 182 -3.07 15.34 6.13
C MET A 182 -4.11 15.88 7.11
N GLN A 183 -4.53 17.14 6.99
CA GLN A 183 -5.60 17.71 7.79
C GLN A 183 -6.96 17.07 7.44
N VAL A 184 -7.27 16.90 6.16
CA VAL A 184 -8.51 16.21 5.71
C VAL A 184 -8.50 14.77 6.19
N LEU A 185 -7.42 14.02 5.98
CA LEU A 185 -7.29 12.63 6.43
C LEU A 185 -7.51 12.53 7.96
N ARG A 186 -6.96 13.46 8.73
CA ARG A 186 -7.16 13.52 10.18
C ARG A 186 -8.61 13.80 10.56
N ALA A 187 -9.29 14.70 9.86
CA ALA A 187 -10.70 15.03 10.11
C ALA A 187 -11.62 13.82 9.92
N HIS A 188 -11.23 12.89 9.04
CA HIS A 188 -11.94 11.62 8.81
C HIS A 188 -11.41 10.45 9.64
N GLY A 189 -10.61 10.71 10.68
CA GLY A 189 -10.11 9.67 11.59
C GLY A 189 -8.94 8.84 11.08
N LEU A 190 -8.27 9.27 10.00
CA LEU A 190 -7.22 8.50 9.32
C LEU A 190 -5.79 8.96 9.66
N ALA A 191 -5.61 9.79 10.70
CA ALA A 191 -4.29 10.32 11.04
C ALA A 191 -3.23 9.22 11.29
N ALA A 192 -3.62 8.16 12.02
CA ALA A 192 -2.74 7.04 12.34
C ALA A 192 -2.53 6.06 11.16
N CYS A 193 -3.36 6.17 10.13
CA CYS A 193 -3.33 5.32 8.94
C CYS A 193 -2.57 5.96 7.76
N SER A 194 -2.16 7.24 7.87
CA SER A 194 -1.68 8.02 6.72
C SER A 194 -0.19 8.29 6.85
N HIS A 195 0.59 7.82 5.88
CA HIS A 195 2.04 7.85 5.90
C HIS A 195 2.58 8.42 4.60
N THR A 196 3.46 9.42 4.66
CA THR A 196 4.26 9.79 3.50
C THR A 196 5.31 8.71 3.31
N VAL A 197 5.25 8.00 2.18
CA VAL A 197 6.06 6.80 1.94
C VAL A 197 7.03 6.94 0.78
N GLY A 198 6.98 8.04 0.03
CA GLY A 198 7.90 8.19 -1.09
C GLY A 198 7.68 9.41 -1.94
N GLU A 199 8.39 9.44 -3.03
CA GLU A 199 8.39 10.49 -4.05
C GLU A 199 8.78 9.95 -5.41
N LEU A 200 8.59 10.73 -6.47
CA LEU A 200 9.09 10.40 -7.79
C LEU A 200 10.59 10.63 -7.88
N ASN A 201 11.28 9.88 -8.74
CA ASN A 201 12.67 10.13 -9.06
C ASN A 201 12.90 10.26 -10.58
N THR A 202 13.97 10.94 -10.95
CA THR A 202 14.34 11.20 -12.35
C THR A 202 15.26 10.14 -12.96
N ALA A 203 15.54 9.08 -12.21
CA ALA A 203 16.45 8.02 -12.65
C ALA A 203 15.73 6.88 -13.37
N ASP A 204 14.40 6.93 -13.48
CA ASP A 204 13.54 5.85 -14.02
C ASP A 204 13.79 4.52 -13.31
N GLU A 205 13.93 4.57 -11.98
CA GLU A 205 14.23 3.42 -11.14
C GLU A 205 13.15 3.23 -10.08
N ILE A 206 12.85 1.98 -9.75
CA ILE A 206 12.12 1.62 -8.55
C ILE A 206 13.13 1.46 -7.43
N ARG A 207 13.05 2.33 -6.43
CA ARG A 207 13.95 2.32 -5.27
C ARG A 207 13.17 2.08 -4.00
N VAL A 208 13.66 1.21 -3.16
CA VAL A 208 13.11 0.99 -1.81
C VAL A 208 14.22 1.18 -0.78
N TRP A 209 13.95 2.02 0.21
CA TRP A 209 14.90 2.38 1.26
C TRP A 209 14.35 2.09 2.64
N ARG A 210 15.24 1.72 3.55
CA ARG A 210 14.97 1.68 4.98
C ARG A 210 16.22 2.04 5.78
N ASN A 211 16.11 2.92 6.79
CA ASN A 211 17.23 3.39 7.61
C ASN A 211 18.42 3.88 6.74
N ALA A 212 18.13 4.71 5.74
CA ALA A 212 19.10 5.23 4.78
C ALA A 212 19.87 4.15 3.97
N ARG A 213 19.42 2.90 4.00
CA ARG A 213 20.00 1.78 3.24
C ARG A 213 19.08 1.39 2.08
N PRO A 214 19.62 1.21 0.87
CA PRO A 214 18.83 0.69 -0.23
C PRO A 214 18.54 -0.80 0.01
N LEU A 215 17.26 -1.17 -0.11
CA LEU A 215 16.80 -2.56 -0.09
C LEU A 215 16.62 -3.09 -1.51
N LEU A 216 16.16 -2.21 -2.41
CA LEU A 216 15.97 -2.51 -3.83
C LEU A 216 16.34 -1.28 -4.65
N LYS A 217 16.94 -1.52 -5.82
CA LYS A 217 17.21 -0.52 -6.84
C LYS A 217 17.19 -1.22 -8.19
N GLU A 218 16.08 -1.07 -8.92
CA GLU A 218 15.86 -1.69 -10.23
C GLU A 218 15.41 -0.65 -11.25
N LYS A 219 15.74 -0.91 -12.53
CA LYS A 219 15.43 -0.01 -13.63
C LYS A 219 14.33 -0.59 -14.53
#